data_e074f74351b9b68fb6a49a9c0c3c3048
#
_entry.id   e074f74351b9b68fb6a49a9c0c3c3048
#
_cell.length_a   1.000
_cell.length_b   1.000
_cell.length_c   1.000
_cell.angle_alpha   90.00
_cell.angle_beta   90.00
_cell.angle_gamma   90.00
#
_symmetry.space_group_name_H-M   'P 1'
#
loop_
_entity.id
_entity.type
_entity.pdbx_description
1 polymer ?
#
loop_
_entity_poly.entity_id
_entity_poly.type
_entity_poly.pdbx_seq_one_letter_code
_entity_poly.pdbx_strand_id
1 'polypeptide(L)'
;QEVIYDSYDYFKQKCKKYTSYGFVGPEMDPYTEGYHFIGKNVIFFRTDKFEFVGSGCYWLSEDPLIGGSMSWETNRARHCNWVRLKDKKTGRQFRLLDIHLDHKSDSARREQIKIIVRECGQYAPEFPQIMCGDFNAGIKSAPIKYIHAQSGWSEMYEDIHGMGEYGFTAHGFLGV
;
A
#
# COMPACT_ATOMS: atom_id res chain seq x y z
N GLN A 1 -4.48 5.15 -3.25
CA GLN A 1 -3.24 5.66 -3.86
C GLN A 1 -3.52 6.94 -4.64
N GLU A 2 -2.46 7.61 -5.07
CA GLU A 2 -2.53 8.85 -5.88
C GLU A 2 -3.38 9.96 -5.25
N VAL A 3 -3.41 10.02 -3.94
CA VAL A 3 -4.12 11.08 -3.21
C VAL A 3 -3.33 12.38 -3.31
N ILE A 4 -4.01 13.45 -3.69
CA ILE A 4 -3.50 14.82 -3.78
C ILE A 4 -4.27 15.73 -2.81
N TYR A 5 -3.82 16.97 -2.60
CA TYR A 5 -4.40 17.87 -1.60
C TYR A 5 -5.91 18.03 -1.73
N ASP A 6 -6.42 18.32 -2.93
CA ASP A 6 -7.86 18.54 -3.15
C ASP A 6 -8.69 17.29 -2.84
N SER A 7 -8.23 16.12 -3.26
CA SER A 7 -8.91 14.85 -2.97
C SER A 7 -8.81 14.49 -1.48
N TYR A 8 -7.68 14.78 -0.83
CA TYR A 8 -7.51 14.55 0.59
C TYR A 8 -8.48 15.39 1.42
N ASP A 9 -8.57 16.69 1.13
CA ASP A 9 -9.47 17.60 1.82
C ASP A 9 -10.93 17.22 1.60
N TYR A 10 -11.28 16.82 0.38
CA TYR A 10 -12.60 16.28 0.09
C TYR A 10 -12.92 15.05 0.96
N PHE A 11 -12.01 14.07 1.00
CA PHE A 11 -12.22 12.87 1.84
C PHE A 11 -12.32 13.21 3.32
N LYS A 12 -11.48 14.09 3.85
CA LYS A 12 -11.59 14.53 5.26
C LYS A 12 -12.94 15.17 5.56
N GLN A 13 -13.47 15.98 4.66
CA GLN A 13 -14.78 16.60 4.83
C GLN A 13 -15.91 15.58 4.80
N LYS A 14 -15.84 14.58 3.91
CA LYS A 14 -16.89 13.56 3.73
C LYS A 14 -16.78 12.41 4.73
N CYS A 15 -15.59 12.00 5.08
CA CYS A 15 -15.33 10.82 5.91
C CYS A 15 -15.12 11.17 7.39
N LYS A 16 -16.02 11.96 7.99
CA LYS A 16 -15.88 12.48 9.37
C LYS A 16 -15.73 11.42 10.47
N LYS A 17 -16.14 10.18 10.21
CA LYS A 17 -15.99 9.04 11.14
C LYS A 17 -14.67 8.30 10.97
N TYR A 18 -13.81 8.78 10.08
CA TYR A 18 -12.53 8.17 9.76
C TYR A 18 -11.38 9.07 10.21
N THR A 19 -10.33 8.45 10.68
CA THR A 19 -9.01 9.05 10.81
C THR A 19 -8.15 8.59 9.65
N SER A 20 -7.24 9.45 9.18
CA SER A 20 -6.34 9.14 8.07
C SER A 20 -4.89 9.14 8.52
N TYR A 21 -4.09 8.32 7.85
CA TYR A 21 -2.63 8.28 7.97
C TYR A 21 -1.98 8.16 6.59
N GLY A 22 -0.81 8.77 6.42
CA GLY A 22 0.03 8.58 5.24
C GLY A 22 -0.06 9.65 4.16
N PHE A 23 -0.73 10.79 4.43
CA PHE A 23 -0.85 11.86 3.44
C PHE A 23 0.32 12.83 3.46
N VAL A 24 0.71 13.32 4.62
CA VAL A 24 1.74 14.35 4.76
C VAL A 24 2.99 13.82 5.41
N GLY A 25 4.13 14.30 4.95
CA GLY A 25 5.42 14.12 5.56
C GLY A 25 6.41 15.06 4.90
N PRO A 26 7.35 15.66 5.63
CA PRO A 26 8.29 16.62 5.08
C PRO A 26 9.15 16.01 3.95
N GLU A 27 9.39 14.72 3.98
CA GLU A 27 10.08 13.97 2.94
C GLU A 27 9.30 13.91 1.61
N MET A 28 8.02 14.21 1.64
CA MET A 28 7.16 14.25 0.44
C MET A 28 7.11 15.65 -0.18
N ASP A 29 7.41 16.69 0.58
CA ASP A 29 7.28 18.09 0.17
C ASP A 29 8.28 18.51 -0.92
N PRO A 30 9.55 18.03 -0.96
CA PRO A 30 10.47 18.38 -2.02
C PRO A 30 10.02 17.93 -3.42
N TYR A 31 9.06 17.02 -3.51
CA TYR A 31 8.55 16.46 -4.76
C TYR A 31 7.21 17.06 -5.19
N THR A 32 6.95 18.31 -4.79
CA THR A 32 5.70 19.03 -5.07
C THR A 32 5.62 19.59 -6.48
N GLU A 33 6.71 19.62 -7.24
CA GLU A 33 6.68 20.00 -8.66
C GLU A 33 5.85 18.99 -9.46
N GLY A 34 4.62 19.38 -9.68
CA GLY A 34 3.60 18.54 -10.27
C GLY A 34 3.17 17.42 -9.34
N TYR A 35 1.99 17.53 -8.79
CA TYR A 35 1.36 16.52 -7.92
C TYR A 35 1.43 15.09 -8.47
N HIS A 36 1.75 14.94 -9.73
CA HIS A 36 1.93 13.66 -10.41
C HIS A 36 3.19 12.91 -10.01
N PHE A 37 4.15 13.56 -9.35
CA PHE A 37 5.42 12.90 -9.04
C PHE A 37 5.32 11.95 -7.86
N ILE A 38 4.57 12.31 -6.82
CA ILE A 38 4.29 11.39 -5.71
C ILE A 38 2.79 11.42 -5.40
N GLY A 39 2.09 10.43 -5.94
CA GLY A 39 0.76 10.10 -5.48
C GLY A 39 0.87 9.46 -4.09
N LYS A 40 0.22 10.09 -3.10
CA LYS A 40 0.33 9.67 -1.70
C LYS A 40 -0.58 8.48 -1.43
N ASN A 41 -0.08 7.54 -0.65
CA ASN A 41 -0.83 6.38 -0.17
C ASN A 41 -1.49 6.75 1.16
N VAL A 42 -2.81 6.80 1.20
CA VAL A 42 -3.53 7.26 2.40
C VAL A 42 -4.48 6.19 2.90
N ILE A 43 -4.30 5.81 4.15
CA ILE A 43 -5.16 4.85 4.83
C ILE A 43 -6.18 5.61 5.66
N PHE A 44 -7.46 5.37 5.41
CA PHE A 44 -8.57 5.86 6.21
C PHE A 44 -9.17 4.72 7.02
N PHE A 45 -9.27 4.86 8.34
CA PHE A 45 -9.88 3.85 9.19
C PHE A 45 -10.92 4.44 10.15
N ARG A 46 -11.91 3.65 10.49
CA ARG A 46 -13.02 4.04 11.39
C ARG A 46 -12.57 4.01 12.84
N THR A 47 -12.58 5.17 13.49
CA THR A 47 -12.20 5.32 14.91
C THR A 47 -13.22 4.73 15.88
N ASP A 48 -14.48 4.57 15.46
CA ASP A 48 -15.50 3.91 16.27
C ASP A 48 -15.31 2.37 16.30
N LYS A 49 -14.65 1.79 15.31
CA LYS A 49 -14.39 0.35 15.22
C LYS A 49 -12.97 -0.04 15.62
N PHE A 50 -12.00 0.80 15.31
CA PHE A 50 -10.60 0.47 15.49
C PHE A 50 -9.89 1.47 16.40
N GLU A 51 -9.02 0.94 17.24
CA GLU A 51 -8.04 1.68 18.02
C GLU A 51 -6.74 1.73 17.23
N PHE A 52 -6.13 2.91 17.14
CA PHE A 52 -4.82 3.09 16.51
C PHE A 52 -3.73 2.59 17.46
N VAL A 53 -2.85 1.73 16.98
CA VAL A 53 -1.74 1.15 17.75
C VAL A 53 -0.40 1.71 17.30
N GLY A 54 -0.23 1.93 16.01
CA GLY A 54 1.01 2.46 15.44
C GLY A 54 0.93 2.59 13.93
N SER A 55 1.91 3.25 13.36
CA SER A 55 2.03 3.46 11.91
C SER A 55 3.47 3.68 11.51
N GLY A 56 3.72 3.59 10.23
CA GLY A 56 5.01 3.92 9.65
C GLY A 56 4.96 4.04 8.14
N CYS A 57 6.05 4.58 7.61
CA CYS A 57 6.30 4.69 6.19
C CYS A 57 7.73 4.22 5.92
N TYR A 58 7.94 3.59 4.77
CA TYR A 58 9.27 3.33 4.24
C TYR A 58 9.26 3.41 2.72
N TRP A 59 10.40 3.82 2.17
CA TRP A 59 10.56 3.99 0.74
C TRP A 59 10.93 2.68 0.07
N LEU A 60 10.41 2.49 -1.13
CA LEU A 60 10.61 1.27 -1.91
C LEU A 60 11.84 1.43 -2.81
N SER A 61 13.00 1.52 -2.17
CA SER A 61 14.31 1.72 -2.77
C SER A 61 15.38 0.95 -2.00
N GLU A 62 16.64 1.02 -2.43
CA GLU A 62 17.78 0.45 -1.69
C GLU A 62 18.00 1.16 -0.35
N ASP A 63 17.51 2.40 -0.22
CA ASP A 63 17.59 3.22 0.99
C ASP A 63 16.18 3.49 1.58
N PRO A 64 15.51 2.51 2.20
CA PRO A 64 14.12 2.63 2.64
C PRO A 64 13.85 3.71 3.69
N LEU A 65 14.87 4.17 4.38
CA LEU A 65 14.77 5.18 5.43
C LEU A 65 15.07 6.61 4.93
N ILE A 66 15.48 6.76 3.66
CA ILE A 66 15.75 8.07 3.06
C ILE A 66 14.51 8.53 2.30
N GLY A 67 13.92 9.65 2.75
CA GLY A 67 12.73 10.23 2.15
C GLY A 67 12.90 10.54 0.66
N GLY A 68 11.98 10.07 -0.18
CA GLY A 68 12.02 10.29 -1.62
C GLY A 68 13.06 9.48 -2.39
N SER A 69 13.76 8.55 -1.75
CA SER A 69 14.78 7.73 -2.41
C SER A 69 14.20 6.88 -3.54
N MET A 70 14.99 6.72 -4.60
CA MET A 70 14.64 5.97 -5.80
C MET A 70 15.77 5.01 -6.18
N SER A 71 15.42 3.82 -6.68
CA SER A 71 16.36 2.80 -7.16
C SER A 71 15.78 2.06 -8.35
N TRP A 72 16.59 1.25 -9.04
CA TRP A 72 16.19 0.34 -10.14
C TRP A 72 15.45 1.04 -11.27
N GLU A 73 15.87 2.26 -11.60
CA GLU A 73 15.31 3.06 -12.71
C GLU A 73 13.80 3.34 -12.54
N THR A 74 13.33 3.48 -11.30
CA THR A 74 11.97 3.93 -11.04
C THR A 74 11.71 5.28 -11.67
N ASN A 75 10.50 5.47 -12.20
CA ASN A 75 10.11 6.78 -12.73
C ASN A 75 9.70 7.76 -11.62
N ARG A 76 9.34 7.26 -10.45
CA ARG A 76 8.89 8.05 -9.29
C ARG A 76 9.32 7.39 -8.00
N ALA A 77 9.53 8.19 -6.97
CA ALA A 77 9.69 7.66 -5.64
C ALA A 77 8.42 6.93 -5.20
N ARG A 78 8.57 5.71 -4.72
CA ARG A 78 7.48 4.85 -4.25
C ARG A 78 7.67 4.53 -2.78
N HIS A 79 6.58 4.44 -2.07
CA HIS A 79 6.61 4.16 -0.63
C HIS A 79 5.49 3.21 -0.23
N CYS A 80 5.66 2.59 0.92
CA CYS A 80 4.64 1.82 1.61
C CYS A 80 4.25 2.57 2.88
N ASN A 81 2.97 2.89 3.03
CA ASN A 81 2.42 3.32 4.31
C ASN A 81 1.75 2.15 4.99
N TRP A 82 1.85 2.09 6.32
CA TRP A 82 1.14 1.07 7.08
C TRP A 82 0.58 1.62 8.38
N VAL A 83 -0.51 1.02 8.82
CA VAL A 83 -1.09 1.23 10.14
C VAL A 83 -1.28 -0.11 10.84
N ARG A 84 -1.06 -0.12 12.14
CA ARG A 84 -1.43 -1.22 13.03
C ARG A 84 -2.66 -0.81 13.81
N LEU A 85 -3.69 -1.60 13.71
CA LEU A 85 -4.99 -1.35 14.28
C LEU A 85 -5.40 -2.48 15.23
N LYS A 86 -6.20 -2.15 16.23
CA LYS A 86 -6.86 -3.11 17.11
C LYS A 86 -8.36 -3.00 16.94
N ASP A 87 -9.02 -4.08 16.61
CA ASP A 87 -10.47 -4.15 16.55
C ASP A 87 -11.05 -4.03 17.96
N LYS A 88 -11.87 -3.01 18.17
CA LYS A 88 -12.45 -2.72 19.50
C LYS A 88 -13.43 -3.77 19.99
N LYS A 89 -14.06 -4.51 19.08
CA LYS A 89 -15.03 -5.55 19.42
C LYS A 89 -14.33 -6.85 19.85
N THR A 90 -13.28 -7.24 19.14
CA THR A 90 -12.61 -8.53 19.33
C THR A 90 -11.31 -8.44 20.13
N GLY A 91 -10.74 -7.23 20.23
CA GLY A 91 -9.41 -7.01 20.82
C GLY A 91 -8.25 -7.46 19.92
N ARG A 92 -8.53 -8.05 18.74
CA ARG A 92 -7.50 -8.56 17.82
C ARG A 92 -6.80 -7.41 17.11
N GLN A 93 -5.50 -7.58 16.94
CA GLN A 93 -4.69 -6.60 16.19
C GLN A 93 -4.36 -7.14 14.80
N PHE A 94 -4.18 -6.21 13.87
CA PHE A 94 -3.72 -6.51 12.52
C PHE A 94 -2.95 -5.30 11.94
N ARG A 95 -2.19 -5.52 10.89
CA ARG A 95 -1.49 -4.48 10.14
C ARG A 95 -2.10 -4.34 8.76
N LEU A 96 -2.37 -3.11 8.33
CA LEU A 96 -2.79 -2.79 6.96
C LEU A 96 -1.65 -2.02 6.29
N LEU A 97 -1.26 -2.47 5.11
CA LEU A 97 -0.26 -1.84 4.26
C LEU A 97 -0.94 -1.29 3.02
N ASP A 98 -0.64 -0.05 2.68
CA ASP A 98 -1.05 0.60 1.42
C ASP A 98 0.19 0.85 0.57
N ILE A 99 0.23 0.23 -0.60
CA ILE A 99 1.39 0.22 -1.49
C ILE A 99 1.03 0.78 -2.87
N HIS A 100 2.02 1.33 -3.54
CA HIS A 100 1.93 1.71 -4.95
C HIS A 100 3.28 1.42 -5.62
N LEU A 101 3.34 0.33 -6.36
CA LEU A 101 4.58 -0.08 -7.04
C LEU A 101 4.84 0.78 -8.29
N ASP A 102 6.06 0.73 -8.80
CA ASP A 102 6.42 1.50 -10.00
C ASP A 102 5.64 1.04 -11.23
N HIS A 103 5.19 1.99 -12.05
CA HIS A 103 4.35 1.70 -13.21
C HIS A 103 5.15 1.41 -14.49
N LYS A 104 6.46 1.75 -14.53
CA LYS A 104 7.29 1.58 -15.73
C LYS A 104 8.29 0.45 -15.62
N SER A 105 9.04 0.38 -14.52
CA SER A 105 10.16 -0.53 -14.37
C SER A 105 9.73 -1.88 -13.77
N ASP A 106 9.82 -2.95 -14.55
CA ASP A 106 9.58 -4.32 -14.06
C ASP A 106 10.63 -4.74 -13.02
N SER A 107 11.88 -4.34 -13.19
CA SER A 107 12.94 -4.59 -12.21
C SER A 107 12.64 -3.91 -10.88
N ALA A 108 12.21 -2.65 -10.92
CA ALA A 108 11.80 -1.94 -9.72
C ALA A 108 10.66 -2.64 -8.99
N ARG A 109 9.58 -3.02 -9.68
CA ARG A 109 8.45 -3.73 -9.06
C ARG A 109 8.89 -5.02 -8.34
N ARG A 110 9.83 -5.77 -8.93
CA ARG A 110 10.36 -6.99 -8.32
C ARG A 110 11.12 -6.72 -7.03
N GLU A 111 11.96 -5.71 -7.03
CA GLU A 111 12.75 -5.37 -5.83
C GLU A 111 11.88 -4.69 -4.77
N GLN A 112 10.97 -3.81 -5.18
CA GLN A 112 10.01 -3.16 -4.29
C GLN A 112 9.15 -4.17 -3.51
N ILE A 113 8.63 -5.19 -4.18
CA ILE A 113 7.82 -6.20 -3.50
C ILE A 113 8.65 -7.06 -2.54
N LYS A 114 9.92 -7.31 -2.84
CA LYS A 114 10.82 -8.02 -1.93
C LYS A 114 11.05 -7.25 -0.63
N ILE A 115 11.19 -5.90 -0.72
CA ILE A 115 11.30 -5.06 0.47
C ILE A 115 10.03 -5.21 1.32
N ILE A 116 8.86 -5.08 0.72
CA ILE A 116 7.58 -5.16 1.43
C ILE A 116 7.42 -6.51 2.12
N VAL A 117 7.67 -7.60 1.41
CA VAL A 117 7.59 -8.96 1.98
C VAL A 117 8.59 -9.17 3.12
N ARG A 118 9.83 -8.68 2.95
CA ARG A 118 10.85 -8.74 4.01
C ARG A 118 10.41 -7.97 5.26
N GLU A 119 9.85 -6.76 5.10
CA GLU A 119 9.32 -5.96 6.21
C GLU A 119 8.12 -6.62 6.88
N CYS A 120 7.26 -7.28 6.12
CA CYS A 120 6.17 -8.08 6.67
C CYS A 120 6.68 -9.27 7.47
N GLY A 121 7.76 -9.89 7.05
CA GLY A 121 8.41 -11.00 7.73
C GLY A 121 9.05 -10.66 9.09
N GLN A 122 9.09 -9.38 9.49
CA GLN A 122 9.50 -8.96 10.84
C GLN A 122 8.42 -9.24 11.90
N TYR A 123 7.21 -9.56 11.48
CA TYR A 123 6.10 -9.93 12.36
C TYR A 123 6.01 -11.43 12.53
N ALA A 124 5.45 -11.89 13.66
CA ALA A 124 5.17 -13.29 13.87
C ALA A 124 4.27 -13.85 12.74
N PRO A 125 4.49 -15.07 12.26
CA PRO A 125 3.75 -15.64 11.12
C PRO A 125 2.23 -15.62 11.29
N GLU A 126 1.73 -15.74 12.52
CA GLU A 126 0.31 -15.71 12.86
C GLU A 126 -0.26 -14.29 13.00
N PHE A 127 0.58 -13.25 12.93
CA PHE A 127 0.11 -11.88 13.04
C PHE A 127 -0.56 -11.44 11.73
N PRO A 128 -1.88 -11.10 11.75
CA PRO A 128 -2.61 -10.81 10.55
C PRO A 128 -2.08 -9.52 9.87
N GLN A 129 -1.77 -9.62 8.60
CA GLN A 129 -1.36 -8.50 7.76
C GLN A 129 -2.18 -8.47 6.48
N ILE A 130 -2.62 -7.30 6.08
CA ILE A 130 -3.37 -7.04 4.84
C ILE A 130 -2.52 -6.12 3.98
N MET A 131 -2.18 -6.55 2.78
CA MET A 131 -1.50 -5.74 1.78
C MET A 131 -2.49 -5.38 0.69
N CYS A 132 -2.67 -4.09 0.45
CA CYS A 132 -3.54 -3.58 -0.59
C CYS A 132 -2.88 -2.40 -1.31
N GLY A 133 -3.42 -2.03 -2.46
CA GLY A 133 -2.91 -0.90 -3.22
C GLY A 133 -2.80 -1.16 -4.71
N ASP A 134 -2.09 -0.29 -5.41
CA ASP A 134 -1.79 -0.46 -6.83
C ASP A 134 -0.43 -1.15 -7.02
N PHE A 135 -0.50 -2.40 -7.39
CA PHE A 135 0.70 -3.20 -7.68
C PHE A 135 1.32 -2.88 -9.05
N ASN A 136 0.63 -2.15 -9.92
CA ASN A 136 1.02 -1.91 -11.32
C ASN A 136 1.47 -3.21 -12.03
N ALA A 137 0.81 -4.31 -11.70
CA ALA A 137 1.25 -5.65 -12.05
C ALA A 137 0.05 -6.58 -12.23
N GLY A 138 -0.01 -7.26 -13.35
CA GLY A 138 -1.03 -8.30 -13.56
C GLY A 138 -0.79 -9.53 -12.67
N ILE A 139 -1.85 -10.27 -12.40
CA ILE A 139 -1.84 -11.41 -11.47
C ILE A 139 -0.77 -12.47 -11.80
N LYS A 140 -0.42 -12.65 -13.07
CA LYS A 140 0.60 -13.60 -13.52
C LYS A 140 2.02 -13.04 -13.58
N SER A 141 2.20 -11.79 -13.15
CA SER A 141 3.50 -11.10 -13.18
C SER A 141 4.47 -11.59 -12.10
N ALA A 142 5.74 -11.26 -12.27
CA ALA A 142 6.78 -11.69 -11.35
C ALA A 142 6.59 -11.17 -9.89
N PRO A 143 6.18 -9.91 -9.64
CA PRO A 143 5.90 -9.45 -8.29
C PRO A 143 4.82 -10.26 -7.59
N ILE A 144 3.72 -10.55 -8.27
CA ILE A 144 2.59 -11.31 -7.69
C ILE A 144 3.00 -12.77 -7.44
N LYS A 145 3.67 -13.40 -8.42
CA LYS A 145 4.23 -14.74 -8.23
C LYS A 145 5.19 -14.83 -7.06
N TYR A 146 5.97 -13.76 -6.82
CA TYR A 146 6.88 -13.73 -5.67
C TYR A 146 6.12 -13.76 -4.35
N ILE A 147 5.01 -12.99 -4.22
CA ILE A 147 4.16 -13.02 -3.02
C ILE A 147 3.56 -14.41 -2.81
N HIS A 148 2.98 -15.01 -3.87
CA HIS A 148 2.34 -16.33 -3.80
C HIS A 148 3.33 -17.46 -3.45
N ALA A 149 4.61 -17.28 -3.78
CA ALA A 149 5.66 -18.23 -3.41
C ALA A 149 6.04 -18.16 -1.91
N GLN A 150 5.63 -17.11 -1.21
CA GLN A 150 5.85 -16.98 0.23
C GLN A 150 4.73 -17.66 1.00
N SER A 151 5.09 -18.41 2.02
CA SER A 151 4.09 -19.03 2.90
C SER A 151 3.30 -17.97 3.67
N GLY A 152 2.00 -18.20 3.85
CA GLY A 152 1.14 -17.34 4.66
C GLY A 152 0.50 -16.16 3.94
N TRP A 153 0.70 -16.01 2.62
CA TRP A 153 -0.02 -15.04 1.81
C TRP A 153 -1.05 -15.72 0.93
N SER A 154 -2.25 -15.15 0.87
CA SER A 154 -3.31 -15.56 -0.03
C SER A 154 -3.89 -14.34 -0.76
N GLU A 155 -4.49 -14.59 -1.93
CA GLU A 155 -5.17 -13.59 -2.72
C GLU A 155 -6.66 -13.64 -2.38
N MET A 156 -7.20 -12.56 -1.83
CA MET A 156 -8.56 -12.53 -1.26
C MET A 156 -9.66 -12.75 -2.29
N TYR A 157 -9.48 -12.31 -3.52
CA TYR A 157 -10.49 -12.52 -4.56
C TYR A 157 -10.57 -14.00 -4.95
N GLU A 158 -9.41 -14.63 -5.12
CA GLU A 158 -9.30 -16.06 -5.41
C GLU A 158 -9.83 -16.91 -4.25
N ASP A 159 -9.56 -16.53 -3.01
CA ASP A 159 -10.07 -17.23 -1.82
C ASP A 159 -11.61 -17.21 -1.73
N ILE A 160 -12.25 -16.13 -2.24
CA ILE A 160 -13.71 -15.98 -2.19
C ILE A 160 -14.38 -16.62 -3.40
N HIS A 161 -13.81 -16.48 -4.59
CA HIS A 161 -14.45 -16.85 -5.86
C HIS A 161 -13.97 -18.16 -6.47
N GLY A 162 -12.86 -18.70 -5.95
CA GLY A 162 -12.25 -19.94 -6.43
C GLY A 162 -10.96 -19.71 -7.21
N MET A 163 -10.12 -20.75 -7.21
CA MET A 163 -8.80 -20.72 -7.82
C MET A 163 -8.87 -20.45 -9.32
N GLY A 164 -8.08 -19.49 -9.78
CA GLY A 164 -8.02 -19.09 -11.18
C GLY A 164 -9.05 -18.02 -11.59
N GLU A 165 -9.92 -17.62 -10.66
CA GLU A 165 -10.83 -16.50 -10.87
C GLU A 165 -10.13 -15.19 -10.48
N TYR A 166 -10.09 -14.25 -11.41
CA TYR A 166 -9.43 -12.95 -11.19
C TYR A 166 -10.37 -11.83 -11.57
N GLY A 167 -10.69 -10.97 -10.61
CA GLY A 167 -11.46 -9.75 -10.86
C GLY A 167 -10.66 -8.71 -11.63
N PHE A 168 -11.34 -7.95 -12.45
CA PHE A 168 -10.75 -6.77 -13.08
C PHE A 168 -10.79 -5.59 -12.10
N THR A 169 -9.64 -5.02 -11.80
CA THR A 169 -9.49 -3.85 -10.91
C THR A 169 -9.08 -2.59 -11.67
N ALA A 170 -8.69 -2.72 -12.94
CA ALA A 170 -8.36 -1.61 -13.83
C ALA A 170 -9.34 -1.57 -14.99
N HIS A 171 -10.02 -0.44 -15.16
CA HIS A 171 -11.06 -0.24 -16.17
C HIS A 171 -10.79 0.94 -17.12
N GLY A 172 -9.58 1.53 -17.08
CA GLY A 172 -9.17 2.61 -17.98
C GLY A 172 -10.11 3.84 -17.97
N PHE A 173 -10.78 4.10 -16.83
CA PHE A 173 -11.80 5.14 -16.66
C PHE A 173 -13.07 4.94 -17.52
N LEU A 174 -13.29 3.76 -18.06
CA LEU A 174 -14.44 3.45 -18.91
C LEU A 174 -15.68 3.00 -18.09
N GLY A 175 -15.50 2.67 -16.84
CA GLY A 175 -16.59 2.28 -15.94
C GLY A 175 -17.20 0.89 -16.25
N VAL A 176 -16.45 0.02 -16.92
CA VAL A 176 -16.83 -1.34 -17.29
C VAL A 176 -15.83 -2.34 -16.73
#